data_a7a8bf48373c77f1b313703ba1c9aea5
#
_entry.id   a7a8bf48373c77f1b313703ba1c9aea5
#
_cell.length_a   1.000
_cell.length_b   1.000
_cell.length_c   1.000
_cell.angle_alpha   90.00
_cell.angle_beta   90.00
_cell.angle_gamma   90.00
#
_symmetry.space_group_name_H-M   'P 1'
#
loop_
_entity.id
_entity.type
_entity.pdbx_description
1 polymer ?
#
loop_
_entity_poly.entity_id
_entity_poly.type
_entity_poly.pdbx_seq_one_letter_code
_entity_poly.pdbx_strand_id
1 'polypeptide(L)'
;AINEAVRYINQKEFQYPFNHATDTEVLTAGVVRYSVPATTKTVDYNTFRIIKDSDLGITGGRLRSLNYNDYINSFITQEDEINSTTTSTTHTDSVTTITVASTSGFDSAGTLFIGNEEITYTAIGSSTTFTGCTRGAGSTTAASIASGVTVTQFDGGGIPEFIVRTPDNNYLLYPFPTKSVTIKFDYYTFPTDMSAHGD
;
A
#
# COMPACT_ATOMS: atom_id res chain seq x y z
N ALA A 1 -39.68 -1.79 -10.06
CA ALA A 1 -40.16 -2.83 -9.12
C ALA A 1 -39.07 -3.85 -8.78
N ILE A 2 -38.46 -4.59 -9.76
CA ILE A 2 -37.48 -5.65 -9.44
C ILE A 2 -36.20 -5.04 -8.82
N ASN A 3 -35.61 -4.01 -9.43
CA ASN A 3 -34.41 -3.36 -8.91
C ASN A 3 -34.65 -2.70 -7.54
N GLU A 4 -35.84 -2.19 -7.28
CA GLU A 4 -36.21 -1.68 -5.96
C GLU A 4 -36.26 -2.80 -4.90
N ALA A 5 -36.80 -3.96 -5.25
CA ALA A 5 -36.81 -5.12 -4.36
C ALA A 5 -35.37 -5.60 -4.06
N VAL A 6 -34.51 -5.68 -5.07
CA VAL A 6 -33.08 -6.03 -4.91
C VAL A 6 -32.39 -5.03 -4.00
N ARG A 7 -32.57 -3.73 -4.19
CA ARG A 7 -32.01 -2.69 -3.32
C ARG A 7 -32.53 -2.80 -1.89
N TYR A 8 -33.84 -3.03 -1.71
CA TYR A 8 -34.46 -3.18 -0.39
C TYR A 8 -33.91 -4.40 0.37
N ILE A 9 -33.78 -5.55 -0.30
CA ILE A 9 -33.18 -6.76 0.29
C ILE A 9 -31.74 -6.47 0.74
N ASN A 10 -30.93 -5.84 -0.13
CA ASN A 10 -29.54 -5.53 0.19
C ASN A 10 -29.36 -4.45 1.29
N GLN A 11 -30.39 -3.65 1.59
CA GLN A 11 -30.37 -2.72 2.72
C GLN A 11 -30.60 -3.43 4.07
N LYS A 12 -31.20 -4.62 4.07
CA LYS A 12 -31.55 -5.36 5.30
C LYS A 12 -30.39 -6.14 5.88
N GLU A 13 -29.49 -6.60 5.02
CA GLU A 13 -28.30 -7.33 5.45
C GLU A 13 -27.08 -6.87 4.62
N PHE A 14 -25.91 -6.83 5.27
CA PHE A 14 -24.68 -6.36 4.65
C PHE A 14 -23.83 -7.48 4.05
N GLN A 15 -24.06 -8.74 4.43
CA GLN A 15 -23.20 -9.88 4.11
C GLN A 15 -23.98 -11.04 3.47
N TYR A 16 -24.61 -10.78 2.32
CA TYR A 16 -25.21 -11.88 1.56
C TYR A 16 -24.15 -12.68 0.79
N PRO A 17 -24.18 -14.02 0.84
CA PRO A 17 -23.22 -14.89 0.16
C PRO A 17 -23.10 -14.61 -1.35
N PHE A 18 -24.19 -14.24 -2.02
CA PHE A 18 -24.20 -13.96 -3.46
C PHE A 18 -23.56 -12.63 -3.84
N ASN A 19 -23.31 -11.75 -2.87
CA ASN A 19 -22.57 -10.49 -3.06
C ASN A 19 -21.13 -10.59 -2.56
N HIS A 20 -20.71 -11.76 -2.10
CA HIS A 20 -19.34 -11.99 -1.61
C HIS A 20 -18.35 -11.92 -2.77
N ALA A 21 -17.26 -11.24 -2.55
CA ALA A 21 -16.12 -11.18 -3.46
C ALA A 21 -14.81 -11.21 -2.66
N THR A 22 -13.74 -11.57 -3.32
CA THR A 22 -12.40 -11.58 -2.74
C THR A 22 -11.49 -10.68 -3.58
N ASP A 23 -10.70 -9.86 -2.94
CA ASP A 23 -9.67 -9.05 -3.59
C ASP A 23 -8.27 -9.50 -3.19
N THR A 24 -7.32 -9.22 -4.08
CA THR A 24 -5.89 -9.45 -3.85
C THR A 24 -5.15 -8.20 -4.28
N GLU A 25 -4.48 -7.56 -3.34
CA GLU A 25 -3.76 -6.32 -3.56
C GLU A 25 -2.28 -6.46 -3.23
N VAL A 26 -1.44 -5.88 -4.09
CA VAL A 26 0.01 -5.80 -3.88
C VAL A 26 0.32 -4.48 -3.21
N LEU A 27 0.74 -4.54 -1.96
CA LEU A 27 1.14 -3.38 -1.19
C LEU A 27 2.50 -2.88 -1.66
N THR A 28 2.65 -1.58 -1.68
CA THR A 28 3.91 -0.90 -2.04
C THR A 28 4.63 -0.47 -0.76
N ALA A 29 5.95 -0.63 -0.72
CA ALA A 29 6.77 -0.17 0.40
C ALA A 29 6.56 1.33 0.65
N GLY A 30 6.44 1.72 1.92
CA GLY A 30 6.21 3.12 2.33
C GLY A 30 4.80 3.65 2.11
N VAL A 31 3.87 2.86 1.60
CA VAL A 31 2.47 3.28 1.45
C VAL A 31 1.66 2.81 2.66
N VAL A 32 1.06 3.75 3.35
CA VAL A 32 0.29 3.51 4.59
C VAL A 32 -1.19 3.24 4.29
N ARG A 33 -1.79 3.98 3.33
CA ARG A 33 -3.23 3.98 3.03
C ARG A 33 -3.54 3.33 1.71
N TYR A 34 -4.62 2.57 1.70
CA TYR A 34 -5.12 1.88 0.50
C TYR A 34 -6.63 2.05 0.40
N SER A 35 -7.11 2.06 -0.84
CA SER A 35 -8.54 2.15 -1.14
C SER A 35 -9.16 0.76 -1.26
N VAL A 36 -10.40 0.62 -0.80
CA VAL A 36 -11.18 -0.59 -1.11
C VAL A 36 -11.70 -0.55 -2.56
N PRO A 37 -12.02 -1.70 -3.18
CA PRO A 37 -12.61 -1.73 -4.52
C PRO A 37 -13.86 -0.84 -4.60
N ALA A 38 -14.03 -0.11 -5.71
CA ALA A 38 -15.10 0.89 -5.88
C ALA A 38 -16.53 0.31 -5.75
N THR A 39 -16.69 -1.00 -6.01
CA THR A 39 -17.98 -1.70 -5.88
C THR A 39 -18.29 -2.17 -4.46
N THR A 40 -17.40 -1.87 -3.50
CA THR A 40 -17.51 -2.37 -2.13
C THR A 40 -18.68 -1.73 -1.39
N LYS A 41 -19.57 -2.57 -0.88
CA LYS A 41 -20.61 -2.21 0.09
C LYS A 41 -20.08 -2.26 1.51
N THR A 42 -19.39 -3.36 1.86
CA THR A 42 -18.73 -3.54 3.15
C THR A 42 -17.55 -4.49 3.02
N VAL A 43 -16.53 -4.26 3.83
CA VAL A 43 -15.31 -5.09 3.90
C VAL A 43 -15.39 -5.94 5.17
N ASP A 44 -15.01 -7.21 5.06
CA ASP A 44 -14.80 -8.05 6.24
C ASP A 44 -13.35 -7.92 6.72
N TYR A 45 -13.12 -6.97 7.63
CA TYR A 45 -11.80 -6.69 8.20
C TYR A 45 -11.17 -7.87 8.96
N ASN A 46 -11.95 -8.92 9.22
CA ASN A 46 -11.43 -10.13 9.85
C ASN A 46 -10.82 -11.11 8.86
N THR A 47 -10.93 -10.88 7.57
CA THR A 47 -10.43 -11.80 6.52
C THR A 47 -9.08 -11.38 5.94
N PHE A 48 -8.59 -10.20 6.29
CA PHE A 48 -7.30 -9.71 5.80
C PHE A 48 -6.16 -10.65 6.19
N ARG A 49 -5.41 -11.08 5.19
CA ARG A 49 -4.27 -11.98 5.36
C ARG A 49 -3.16 -11.66 4.38
N ILE A 50 -1.94 -11.79 4.85
CA ILE A 50 -0.74 -11.72 4.02
C ILE A 50 -0.58 -13.06 3.30
N ILE A 51 -0.31 -13.00 2.01
CA ILE A 51 0.06 -14.17 1.20
C ILE A 51 1.54 -14.46 1.43
N LYS A 52 1.86 -15.73 1.67
CA LYS A 52 3.26 -16.16 1.82
C LYS A 52 4.05 -15.86 0.54
N ASP A 53 5.22 -15.25 0.70
CA ASP A 53 6.20 -15.06 -0.34
C ASP A 53 7.56 -15.55 0.15
N SER A 54 8.02 -16.68 -0.43
CA SER A 54 9.26 -17.31 -0.02
C SER A 54 10.49 -16.55 -0.49
N ASP A 55 10.40 -15.85 -1.63
CA ASP A 55 11.52 -15.13 -2.24
C ASP A 55 11.85 -13.87 -1.43
N LEU A 56 10.82 -13.24 -0.88
CA LEU A 56 10.96 -12.08 0.02
C LEU A 56 11.08 -12.46 1.51
N GLY A 57 11.07 -13.75 1.83
CA GLY A 57 11.12 -14.24 3.22
C GLY A 57 9.85 -13.91 4.03
N ILE A 58 8.71 -13.66 3.36
CA ILE A 58 7.46 -13.29 4.00
C ILE A 58 6.69 -14.55 4.40
N THR A 59 6.39 -14.66 5.69
CA THR A 59 5.51 -15.69 6.21
C THR A 59 4.06 -15.21 6.10
N GLY A 60 3.19 -15.97 5.44
CA GLY A 60 1.77 -15.65 5.36
C GLY A 60 1.13 -15.65 6.75
N GLY A 61 0.15 -14.77 6.96
CA GLY A 61 -0.53 -14.66 8.24
C GLY A 61 -1.77 -13.76 8.17
N ARG A 62 -2.66 -13.92 9.16
CA ARG A 62 -3.84 -13.07 9.29
C ARG A 62 -3.46 -11.75 9.94
N LEU A 63 -3.96 -10.65 9.39
CA LEU A 63 -3.86 -9.33 10.01
C LEU A 63 -4.91 -9.19 11.10
N ARG A 64 -4.56 -8.53 12.19
CA ARG A 64 -5.47 -8.22 13.29
C ARG A 64 -6.17 -6.89 13.02
N SER A 65 -7.49 -6.84 13.17
CA SER A 65 -8.23 -5.59 13.06
C SER A 65 -7.95 -4.71 14.28
N LEU A 66 -7.54 -3.45 14.04
CA LEU A 66 -7.34 -2.43 15.04
C LEU A 66 -8.37 -1.31 14.85
N ASN A 67 -8.90 -0.79 15.94
CA ASN A 67 -9.83 0.34 15.90
C ASN A 67 -9.08 1.62 15.49
N TYR A 68 -9.71 2.48 14.68
CA TYR A 68 -9.12 3.74 14.22
C TYR A 68 -8.73 4.69 15.36
N ASN A 69 -9.55 4.77 16.41
CA ASN A 69 -9.23 5.60 17.58
C ASN A 69 -8.03 5.08 18.34
N ASP A 70 -7.89 3.76 18.45
CA ASP A 70 -6.72 3.14 19.11
C ASP A 70 -5.46 3.40 18.26
N TYR A 71 -5.60 3.34 16.93
CA TYR A 71 -4.52 3.66 16.01
C TYR A 71 -4.03 5.10 16.17
N ILE A 72 -4.91 6.09 16.07
CA ILE A 72 -4.53 7.51 16.17
C ILE A 72 -4.00 7.89 17.56
N ASN A 73 -4.41 7.19 18.60
CA ASN A 73 -3.91 7.44 19.96
C ASN A 73 -2.55 6.79 20.25
N SER A 74 -2.20 5.74 19.51
CA SER A 74 -1.00 4.94 19.78
C SER A 74 0.06 5.03 18.67
N PHE A 75 -0.33 5.33 17.41
CA PHE A 75 0.54 5.18 16.25
C PHE A 75 0.40 6.32 15.22
N ILE A 76 -0.14 7.48 15.62
CA ILE A 76 -0.44 8.60 14.71
C ILE A 76 0.78 9.13 13.94
N THR A 77 1.98 8.95 14.48
CA THR A 77 3.23 9.45 13.90
C THR A 77 3.73 8.62 12.71
N GLN A 78 3.11 7.48 12.40
CA GLN A 78 3.59 6.60 11.33
C GLN A 78 3.70 7.30 9.96
N GLU A 79 2.77 8.19 9.64
CA GLU A 79 2.79 8.94 8.37
C GLU A 79 3.84 10.07 8.39
N ASP A 80 4.16 10.62 9.56
CA ASP A 80 5.16 11.68 9.74
C ASP A 80 6.59 11.14 9.66
N GLU A 81 6.78 9.82 9.77
CA GLU A 81 8.08 9.14 9.65
C GLU A 81 8.48 8.87 8.20
N ILE A 82 7.66 9.28 7.23
CA ILE A 82 7.88 9.05 5.80
C ILE A 82 8.30 10.34 5.11
N ASN A 83 9.56 10.42 4.69
CA ASN A 83 10.04 11.47 3.80
C ASN A 83 9.77 11.10 2.34
N SER A 84 9.30 12.03 1.55
CA SER A 84 8.92 11.77 0.16
C SER A 84 9.37 12.88 -0.79
N THR A 85 9.80 12.47 -1.99
CA THR A 85 10.16 13.34 -3.12
C THR A 85 9.83 12.61 -4.43
N THR A 86 10.23 13.17 -5.58
CA THR A 86 10.08 12.50 -6.88
C THR A 86 11.38 12.54 -7.66
N THR A 87 11.63 11.54 -8.50
CA THR A 87 12.76 11.56 -9.44
C THR A 87 12.59 12.69 -10.45
N SER A 88 13.67 13.41 -10.73
CA SER A 88 13.67 14.53 -11.72
C SER A 88 14.09 14.09 -13.11
N THR A 89 14.74 12.94 -13.24
CA THR A 89 15.25 12.38 -14.51
C THR A 89 15.01 10.88 -14.56
N THR A 90 15.13 10.31 -15.75
CA THR A 90 15.16 8.85 -15.92
C THR A 90 16.51 8.30 -15.47
N HIS A 91 16.50 7.16 -14.77
CA HIS A 91 17.69 6.47 -14.28
C HIS A 91 17.73 5.04 -14.85
N THR A 92 18.92 4.59 -15.26
CA THR A 92 19.12 3.18 -15.60
C THR A 92 19.26 2.32 -14.32
N ASP A 93 19.23 1.02 -14.48
CA ASP A 93 19.34 0.05 -13.39
C ASP A 93 20.72 0.00 -12.68
N SER A 94 21.72 0.63 -13.28
CA SER A 94 23.13 0.59 -12.83
C SER A 94 23.67 1.92 -12.31
N VAL A 95 22.85 2.98 -12.25
CA VAL A 95 23.31 4.29 -11.77
C VAL A 95 23.64 4.25 -10.28
N THR A 96 24.68 5.01 -9.91
CA THR A 96 25.12 5.22 -8.52
C THR A 96 24.71 6.57 -7.96
N THR A 97 23.97 7.37 -8.72
CA THR A 97 23.41 8.66 -8.31
C THR A 97 21.96 8.75 -8.72
N ILE A 98 21.08 9.08 -7.78
CA ILE A 98 19.66 9.33 -8.04
C ILE A 98 19.39 10.81 -7.93
N THR A 99 18.81 11.39 -8.99
CA THR A 99 18.43 12.80 -9.05
C THR A 99 16.95 12.97 -8.78
N VAL A 100 16.63 13.82 -7.82
CA VAL A 100 15.28 14.04 -7.31
C VAL A 100 14.92 15.53 -7.29
N ALA A 101 13.65 15.84 -7.04
CA ALA A 101 13.18 17.22 -6.93
C ALA A 101 13.75 17.94 -5.70
N SER A 102 13.90 17.25 -4.57
CA SER A 102 14.49 17.78 -3.33
C SER A 102 14.97 16.63 -2.44
N THR A 103 16.10 16.83 -1.76
CA THR A 103 16.60 15.93 -0.70
C THR A 103 16.31 16.47 0.71
N SER A 104 15.53 17.55 0.81
CA SER A 104 15.18 18.14 2.11
C SER A 104 14.32 17.18 2.94
N GLY A 105 14.67 16.97 4.20
CA GLY A 105 14.01 16.06 5.12
C GLY A 105 14.57 14.63 5.11
N PHE A 106 15.37 14.26 4.10
CA PHE A 106 16.02 12.96 4.06
C PHE A 106 17.28 12.90 4.92
N ASP A 107 17.61 11.72 5.42
CA ASP A 107 18.82 11.48 6.18
C ASP A 107 20.08 11.66 5.33
N SER A 108 21.22 11.87 5.99
CA SER A 108 22.51 12.01 5.31
C SER A 108 22.95 10.76 4.56
N ALA A 109 22.50 9.58 4.98
CA ALA A 109 22.67 8.28 4.34
C ALA A 109 21.51 7.36 4.77
N GLY A 110 21.16 6.36 3.97
CA GLY A 110 20.05 5.47 4.33
C GLY A 110 19.56 4.63 3.17
N THR A 111 18.27 4.33 3.20
CA THR A 111 17.58 3.50 2.20
C THR A 111 16.42 4.27 1.58
N LEU A 112 16.37 4.28 0.26
CA LEU A 112 15.27 4.81 -0.53
C LEU A 112 14.42 3.66 -1.07
N PHE A 113 13.12 3.89 -1.18
CA PHE A 113 12.17 3.00 -1.85
C PHE A 113 11.61 3.72 -3.07
N ILE A 114 11.77 3.12 -4.25
CA ILE A 114 11.30 3.64 -5.53
C ILE A 114 10.53 2.54 -6.25
N GLY A 115 9.20 2.64 -6.26
CA GLY A 115 8.35 1.54 -6.70
C GLY A 115 8.56 0.29 -5.83
N ASN A 116 9.01 -0.81 -6.42
CA ASN A 116 9.30 -2.06 -5.70
C ASN A 116 10.80 -2.28 -5.45
N GLU A 117 11.63 -1.28 -5.73
CA GLU A 117 13.08 -1.36 -5.54
C GLU A 117 13.53 -0.67 -4.27
N GLU A 118 14.37 -1.35 -3.51
CA GLU A 118 15.14 -0.81 -2.40
C GLU A 118 16.52 -0.38 -2.88
N ILE A 119 16.92 0.86 -2.57
CA ILE A 119 18.19 1.46 -2.99
C ILE A 119 18.86 2.05 -1.75
N THR A 120 20.03 1.57 -1.38
CA THR A 120 20.82 2.23 -0.32
C THR A 120 21.65 3.35 -0.91
N TYR A 121 21.84 4.42 -0.14
CA TYR A 121 22.74 5.54 -0.51
C TYR A 121 23.64 5.90 0.66
N THR A 122 24.82 6.42 0.36
CA THR A 122 25.85 6.73 1.37
C THR A 122 25.98 8.22 1.68
N ALA A 123 25.45 9.09 0.81
CA ALA A 123 25.50 10.53 1.05
C ALA A 123 24.45 11.29 0.24
N ILE A 124 24.07 12.46 0.74
CA ILE A 124 23.41 13.51 -0.03
C ILE A 124 24.49 14.31 -0.75
N GLY A 125 24.52 14.22 -2.09
CA GLY A 125 25.52 14.93 -2.92
C GLY A 125 25.18 16.41 -3.15
N SER A 126 23.88 16.73 -3.14
CA SER A 126 23.36 18.10 -3.28
C SER A 126 21.92 18.18 -2.79
N SER A 127 21.30 19.36 -2.86
CA SER A 127 19.87 19.52 -2.55
C SER A 127 18.92 18.71 -3.46
N THR A 128 19.44 18.05 -4.49
CA THR A 128 18.67 17.29 -5.48
C THR A 128 19.28 15.93 -5.84
N THR A 129 20.32 15.48 -5.15
CA THR A 129 20.97 14.21 -5.51
C THR A 129 21.32 13.35 -4.31
N PHE A 130 21.02 12.06 -4.40
CA PHE A 130 21.56 11.01 -3.54
C PHE A 130 22.74 10.34 -4.26
N THR A 131 23.85 10.08 -3.56
CA THR A 131 25.09 9.53 -4.13
C THR A 131 25.56 8.29 -3.39
N GLY A 132 26.42 7.50 -4.04
CA GLY A 132 26.85 6.21 -3.52
C GLY A 132 25.69 5.20 -3.45
N CYS A 133 24.79 5.27 -4.43
CA CYS A 133 23.62 4.41 -4.49
C CYS A 133 24.00 2.98 -4.88
N THR A 134 23.51 2.01 -4.10
CA THR A 134 23.54 0.57 -4.43
C THR A 134 22.13 0.16 -4.80
N ARG A 135 21.97 -0.29 -6.04
CA ARG A 135 20.68 -0.68 -6.62
C ARG A 135 20.30 -2.11 -6.23
N GLY A 136 19.00 -2.41 -6.18
CA GLY A 136 18.51 -3.76 -5.87
C GLY A 136 18.84 -4.26 -4.48
N ALA A 137 18.92 -3.38 -3.49
CA ALA A 137 19.14 -3.75 -2.09
C ALA A 137 17.96 -4.59 -1.55
N GLY A 138 18.08 -5.17 -0.36
CA GLY A 138 17.03 -5.89 0.34
C GLY A 138 16.42 -7.07 -0.43
N SER A 139 17.15 -7.69 -1.35
CA SER A 139 16.67 -8.75 -2.26
C SER A 139 15.64 -8.26 -3.31
N THR A 140 15.61 -6.98 -3.59
CA THR A 140 14.84 -6.42 -4.70
C THR A 140 15.64 -6.48 -6.02
N THR A 141 14.98 -6.21 -7.14
CA THR A 141 15.63 -6.20 -8.45
C THR A 141 15.76 -4.77 -8.96
N ALA A 142 16.98 -4.38 -9.36
CA ALA A 142 17.23 -3.10 -9.98
C ALA A 142 16.50 -2.99 -11.32
N ALA A 143 15.78 -1.88 -11.54
CA ALA A 143 15.03 -1.62 -12.74
C ALA A 143 15.24 -0.17 -13.23
N SER A 144 14.91 0.10 -14.48
CA SER A 144 14.89 1.48 -14.98
C SER A 144 13.80 2.29 -14.26
N ILE A 145 14.15 3.49 -13.79
CA ILE A 145 13.25 4.39 -13.07
C ILE A 145 12.95 5.58 -13.97
N ALA A 146 11.69 5.84 -14.26
CA ALA A 146 11.27 7.00 -15.04
C ALA A 146 11.38 8.30 -14.21
N SER A 147 11.36 9.45 -14.87
CA SER A 147 11.16 10.74 -14.20
C SER A 147 9.78 10.85 -13.61
N GLY A 148 9.63 11.52 -12.46
CA GLY A 148 8.36 11.74 -11.77
C GLY A 148 7.90 10.58 -10.87
N VAL A 149 8.71 9.53 -10.72
CA VAL A 149 8.39 8.41 -9.81
C VAL A 149 8.65 8.84 -8.37
N THR A 150 7.75 8.48 -7.47
CA THR A 150 7.88 8.77 -6.04
C THR A 150 9.07 8.03 -5.44
N VAL A 151 9.85 8.76 -4.65
CA VAL A 151 10.97 8.28 -3.85
C VAL A 151 10.61 8.47 -2.39
N THR A 152 10.64 7.43 -1.60
CA THR A 152 10.36 7.49 -0.16
C THR A 152 11.55 7.02 0.66
N GLN A 153 11.74 7.64 1.82
CA GLN A 153 12.57 7.15 2.90
C GLN A 153 11.71 7.11 4.15
N PHE A 154 11.86 6.08 4.95
CA PHE A 154 11.13 5.98 6.20
C PHE A 154 11.98 5.28 7.26
N ASP A 155 11.81 5.75 8.49
CA ASP A 155 12.31 5.11 9.69
C ASP A 155 11.19 4.26 10.28
N GLY A 156 11.46 3.00 10.55
CA GLY A 156 10.44 2.09 11.03
C GLY A 156 9.74 1.31 9.89
N GLY A 157 8.49 0.96 10.10
CA GLY A 157 7.76 0.06 9.23
C GLY A 157 8.13 -1.41 9.42
N GLY A 158 7.63 -2.29 8.56
CA GLY A 158 7.89 -3.72 8.67
C GLY A 158 6.92 -4.55 7.84
N ILE A 159 6.74 -5.80 8.23
CA ILE A 159 5.65 -6.62 7.71
C ILE A 159 4.38 -6.24 8.48
N PRO A 160 3.29 -5.84 7.80
CA PRO A 160 2.06 -5.44 8.45
C PRO A 160 1.50 -6.51 9.39
N GLU A 161 1.07 -6.10 10.58
CA GLU A 161 0.42 -6.98 11.58
C GLU A 161 -1.04 -6.61 11.80
N PHE A 162 -1.37 -5.34 11.59
CA PHE A 162 -2.70 -4.80 11.82
C PHE A 162 -3.29 -4.19 10.57
N ILE A 163 -4.61 -4.30 10.46
CA ILE A 163 -5.45 -3.59 9.51
C ILE A 163 -6.36 -2.64 10.27
N VAL A 164 -6.42 -1.38 9.82
CA VAL A 164 -7.21 -0.33 10.45
C VAL A 164 -8.22 0.21 9.44
N ARG A 165 -9.51 0.15 9.78
CA ARG A 165 -10.54 0.80 8.98
C ARG A 165 -10.52 2.30 9.22
N THR A 166 -10.40 3.10 8.17
CA THR A 166 -10.48 4.56 8.25
C THR A 166 -11.91 5.08 8.10
N PRO A 167 -12.22 6.29 8.61
CA PRO A 167 -13.56 6.87 8.49
C PRO A 167 -14.01 7.16 7.05
N ASP A 168 -13.06 7.33 6.12
CA ASP A 168 -13.27 7.58 4.69
C ASP A 168 -13.49 6.30 3.86
N ASN A 169 -13.74 5.18 4.54
CA ASN A 169 -13.95 3.85 3.95
C ASN A 169 -12.72 3.27 3.21
N ASN A 170 -11.53 3.74 3.54
CA ASN A 170 -10.25 3.16 3.14
C ASN A 170 -9.72 2.26 4.25
N TYR A 171 -8.50 1.76 4.11
CA TYR A 171 -7.81 1.06 5.18
C TYR A 171 -6.35 1.46 5.29
N LEU A 172 -5.82 1.37 6.49
CA LEU A 172 -4.41 1.54 6.83
C LEU A 172 -3.82 0.21 7.24
N LEU A 173 -2.52 0.10 7.05
CA LEU A 173 -1.72 -1.01 7.55
C LEU A 173 -0.74 -0.53 8.61
N TYR A 174 -0.60 -1.29 9.69
CA TYR A 174 0.37 -1.00 10.72
C TYR A 174 1.15 -2.27 11.13
N PRO A 175 2.49 -2.18 11.23
CA PRO A 175 3.31 -1.12 10.65
C PRO A 175 3.12 -1.03 9.12
N PHE A 176 3.51 0.08 8.50
CA PHE A 176 3.46 0.19 7.03
C PHE A 176 4.48 -0.79 6.40
N PRO A 177 4.20 -1.30 5.18
CA PRO A 177 5.06 -2.28 4.55
C PRO A 177 6.41 -1.68 4.14
N THR A 178 7.51 -2.35 4.49
CA THR A 178 8.87 -2.02 4.04
C THR A 178 9.28 -2.77 2.78
N LYS A 179 8.48 -3.73 2.35
CA LYS A 179 8.65 -4.52 1.12
C LYS A 179 7.31 -4.64 0.41
N SER A 180 7.35 -4.96 -0.88
CA SER A 180 6.13 -5.34 -1.59
C SER A 180 5.54 -6.60 -0.96
N VAL A 181 4.31 -6.52 -0.48
CA VAL A 181 3.60 -7.59 0.21
C VAL A 181 2.24 -7.78 -0.45
N THR A 182 1.89 -9.00 -0.76
CA THR A 182 0.56 -9.31 -1.28
C THR A 182 -0.38 -9.64 -0.14
N ILE A 183 -1.50 -8.93 -0.08
CA ILE A 183 -2.61 -9.23 0.83
C ILE A 183 -3.81 -9.77 0.07
N LYS A 184 -4.67 -10.45 0.79
CA LYS A 184 -5.96 -10.94 0.30
C LYS A 184 -7.01 -10.72 1.36
N PHE A 185 -8.21 -10.27 0.95
CA PHE A 185 -9.34 -10.02 1.85
C PHE A 185 -10.67 -10.24 1.15
N ASP A 186 -11.71 -10.40 1.93
CA ASP A 186 -13.05 -10.62 1.44
C ASP A 186 -13.92 -9.38 1.69
N TYR A 187 -14.81 -9.11 0.75
CA TYR A 187 -15.73 -7.98 0.81
C TYR A 187 -17.07 -8.34 0.16
N TYR A 188 -18.07 -7.48 0.36
CA TYR A 188 -19.40 -7.64 -0.21
C TYR A 188 -19.68 -6.45 -1.12
N THR A 189 -20.18 -6.74 -2.30
CA THR A 189 -20.47 -5.73 -3.34
C THR A 189 -21.88 -5.18 -3.21
N PHE A 190 -22.09 -3.99 -3.77
CA PHE A 190 -23.45 -3.56 -4.09
C PHE A 190 -24.03 -4.46 -5.18
N PRO A 191 -25.33 -4.78 -5.13
CA PRO A 191 -25.96 -5.48 -6.23
C PRO A 191 -25.93 -4.60 -7.49
N THR A 192 -25.60 -5.20 -8.61
CA THR A 192 -25.80 -4.55 -9.91
C THR A 192 -27.29 -4.51 -10.23
N ASP A 193 -27.80 -3.37 -10.69
CA ASP A 193 -29.15 -3.29 -11.24
C ASP A 193 -29.24 -4.26 -12.44
N MET A 194 -30.33 -5.00 -12.52
CA MET A 194 -30.60 -5.79 -13.71
C MET A 194 -30.76 -4.83 -14.90
N SER A 195 -29.93 -4.97 -15.90
CA SER A 195 -30.15 -4.31 -17.18
C SER A 195 -31.50 -4.77 -17.75
N ALA A 196 -32.25 -3.89 -18.37
CA ALA A 196 -33.42 -4.28 -19.12
C ALA A 196 -32.98 -5.40 -20.09
N HIS A 197 -33.67 -6.54 -20.03
CA HIS A 197 -33.52 -7.59 -21.02
C HIS A 197 -33.91 -6.95 -22.36
N GLY A 198 -32.94 -6.82 -23.25
CA GLY A 198 -33.28 -6.50 -24.65
C GLY A 198 -34.12 -7.64 -25.20
N ASP A 199 -35.29 -7.34 -25.68
CA ASP A 199 -36.17 -8.26 -26.40
C ASP A 199 -35.46 -8.81 -27.65
#